data_a2784fe785e5fc54518137520c9e0576
#
_entry.id   a2784fe785e5fc54518137520c9e0576
#
_cell.length_a   1.000
_cell.length_b   1.000
_cell.length_c   1.000
_cell.angle_alpha   90.00
_cell.angle_beta   90.00
_cell.angle_gamma   90.00
#
_symmetry.space_group_name_H-M   'P 1'
#
loop_
_entity.id
_entity.type
_entity.pdbx_description
1 polymer ?
#
loop_
_entity_poly.entity_id
_entity_poly.type
_entity_poly.pdbx_seq_one_letter_code
_entity_poly.pdbx_strand_id
1 'polypeptide(L)'
;METIVKILEIRLWRESYIYNLLMAVFVVCVSVLAGKILSLFFKRWMLSLERRFHVEMEERVISKLARPLIFILFLIGVRFAGSLLNLPTPRGNEAFFDVREFFNKTADVIIILSFIWIFLNAVDGAQHLLERLARQPDARVRDQLLPIFTRIVKVVIVIVGVIMIISRMGQDVKAIVAGLGIGGVALALAAQETLKNLFGSIMILVDKPFQVGDWITAGNTE
;
A
#
# COMPACT_ATOMS: atom_id res chain seq x y z
N MET A 1 -30.19 -12.71 48.81
CA MET A 1 -29.36 -11.60 48.35
C MET A 1 -28.48 -11.97 47.14
N GLU A 2 -27.79 -13.11 47.16
CA GLU A 2 -26.96 -13.57 46.02
C GLU A 2 -27.69 -13.72 44.67
N THR A 3 -28.96 -14.20 44.71
CA THR A 3 -29.76 -14.38 43.49
C THR A 3 -30.11 -13.05 42.78
N ILE A 4 -30.36 -12.01 43.58
CA ILE A 4 -30.67 -10.67 43.05
C ILE A 4 -29.43 -10.02 42.45
N VAL A 5 -28.28 -10.17 43.11
CA VAL A 5 -26.98 -9.68 42.60
C VAL A 5 -26.63 -10.37 41.27
N LYS A 6 -26.84 -11.68 41.16
CA LYS A 6 -26.59 -12.44 39.94
C LYS A 6 -27.49 -12.03 38.77
N ILE A 7 -28.76 -11.73 39.05
CA ILE A 7 -29.71 -11.25 38.03
C ILE A 7 -29.37 -9.83 37.59
N LEU A 8 -28.95 -8.95 38.49
CA LEU A 8 -28.48 -7.61 38.17
C LEU A 8 -27.20 -7.62 37.36
N GLU A 9 -26.22 -8.46 37.72
CA GLU A 9 -24.99 -8.64 36.93
C GLU A 9 -25.31 -9.12 35.50
N ILE A 10 -26.18 -10.10 35.33
CA ILE A 10 -26.55 -10.61 33.98
C ILE A 10 -27.29 -9.52 33.18
N ARG A 11 -28.10 -8.68 33.82
CA ARG A 11 -28.83 -7.59 33.15
C ARG A 11 -27.88 -6.49 32.70
N LEU A 12 -26.99 -6.04 33.57
CA LEU A 12 -25.97 -5.04 33.25
C LEU A 12 -24.99 -5.55 32.15
N TRP A 13 -24.64 -6.84 32.22
CA TRP A 13 -23.81 -7.46 31.21
C TRP A 13 -24.49 -7.49 29.84
N ARG A 14 -25.78 -7.81 29.79
CA ARG A 14 -26.56 -7.84 28.56
C ARG A 14 -26.76 -6.45 27.95
N GLU A 15 -27.02 -5.42 28.76
CA GLU A 15 -27.18 -4.04 28.29
C GLU A 15 -25.84 -3.49 27.75
N SER A 16 -24.74 -3.76 28.42
CA SER A 16 -23.38 -3.40 27.95
C SER A 16 -23.03 -4.11 26.63
N TYR A 17 -23.41 -5.37 26.47
CA TYR A 17 -23.15 -6.13 25.25
C TYR A 17 -23.97 -5.60 24.05
N ILE A 18 -25.24 -5.28 24.25
CA ILE A 18 -26.11 -4.69 23.22
C ILE A 18 -25.55 -3.33 22.78
N TYR A 19 -25.15 -2.49 23.74
CA TYR A 19 -24.52 -1.19 23.44
C TYR A 19 -23.24 -1.34 22.61
N ASN A 20 -22.34 -2.23 23.00
CA ASN A 20 -21.11 -2.50 22.27
C ASN A 20 -21.37 -3.05 20.86
N LEU A 21 -22.38 -3.90 20.70
CA LEU A 21 -22.80 -4.42 19.41
C LEU A 21 -23.34 -3.31 18.50
N LEU A 22 -24.19 -2.42 19.03
CA LEU A 22 -24.71 -1.27 18.28
C LEU A 22 -23.58 -0.32 17.87
N MET A 23 -22.63 -0.05 18.77
CA MET A 23 -21.46 0.77 18.48
C MET A 23 -20.56 0.11 17.41
N ALA A 24 -20.37 -1.21 17.47
CA ALA A 24 -19.62 -1.94 16.46
C ALA A 24 -20.26 -1.83 15.06
N VAL A 25 -21.59 -2.04 14.98
CA VAL A 25 -22.35 -1.87 13.73
C VAL A 25 -22.25 -0.43 13.23
N PHE A 26 -22.42 0.56 14.12
CA PHE A 26 -22.30 1.97 13.77
C PHE A 26 -20.91 2.30 13.18
N VAL A 27 -19.82 1.81 13.80
CA VAL A 27 -18.45 2.00 13.31
C VAL A 27 -18.26 1.39 11.93
N VAL A 28 -18.77 0.20 11.67
CA VAL A 28 -18.70 -0.43 10.35
C VAL A 28 -19.47 0.40 9.31
N CYS A 29 -20.67 0.87 9.64
CA CYS A 29 -21.46 1.72 8.75
C CYS A 29 -20.73 3.03 8.42
N VAL A 30 -20.16 3.70 9.43
CA VAL A 30 -19.37 4.93 9.26
C VAL A 30 -18.14 4.66 8.38
N SER A 31 -17.45 3.55 8.58
CA SER A 31 -16.27 3.17 7.77
C SER A 31 -16.62 2.93 6.31
N VAL A 32 -17.75 2.28 6.03
CA VAL A 32 -18.24 2.10 4.65
C VAL A 32 -18.62 3.43 4.00
N LEU A 33 -19.30 4.31 4.76
CA LEU A 33 -19.65 5.65 4.28
C LEU A 33 -18.40 6.49 4.00
N ALA A 34 -17.43 6.49 4.91
CA ALA A 34 -16.14 7.16 4.73
C ALA A 34 -15.41 6.61 3.50
N GLY A 35 -15.42 5.28 3.29
CA GLY A 35 -14.85 4.63 2.12
C GLY A 35 -15.49 5.09 0.81
N LYS A 36 -16.82 5.19 0.77
CA LYS A 36 -17.54 5.71 -0.40
C LYS A 36 -17.21 7.18 -0.66
N ILE A 37 -17.18 8.02 0.37
CA ILE A 37 -16.85 9.44 0.25
C ILE A 37 -15.42 9.61 -0.26
N LEU A 38 -14.45 8.88 0.31
CA LEU A 38 -13.05 8.93 -0.11
C LEU A 38 -12.89 8.44 -1.56
N SER A 39 -13.58 7.37 -1.95
CA SER A 39 -13.59 6.87 -3.32
C SER A 39 -14.15 7.88 -4.32
N LEU A 40 -15.25 8.57 -3.95
CA LEU A 40 -15.82 9.63 -4.78
C LEU A 40 -14.89 10.85 -4.89
N PHE A 41 -14.26 11.23 -3.79
CA PHE A 41 -13.26 12.31 -3.76
C PHE A 41 -12.06 11.95 -4.63
N PHE A 42 -11.53 10.74 -4.49
CA PHE A 42 -10.42 10.23 -5.27
C PHE A 42 -10.76 10.19 -6.77
N LYS A 43 -11.96 9.71 -7.12
CA LYS A 43 -12.43 9.73 -8.51
C LYS A 43 -12.52 11.15 -9.07
N ARG A 44 -13.08 12.09 -8.31
CA ARG A 44 -13.16 13.52 -8.71
C ARG A 44 -11.78 14.16 -8.86
N TRP A 45 -10.88 13.87 -7.93
CA TRP A 45 -9.51 14.38 -7.97
C TRP A 45 -8.75 13.86 -9.19
N MET A 46 -8.89 12.58 -9.48
CA MET A 46 -8.30 11.93 -10.66
C MET A 46 -8.83 12.53 -11.97
N LEU A 47 -10.15 12.74 -12.09
CA LEU A 47 -10.77 13.42 -13.22
C LEU A 47 -10.34 14.90 -13.36
N SER A 48 -10.01 15.56 -12.25
CA SER A 48 -9.45 16.92 -12.26
C SER A 48 -8.02 16.93 -12.80
N LEU A 49 -7.20 15.93 -12.45
CA LEU A 49 -5.88 15.75 -13.04
C LEU A 49 -5.94 15.47 -14.55
N GLU A 50 -6.86 14.61 -14.98
CA GLU A 50 -7.12 14.32 -16.39
C GLU A 50 -7.36 15.59 -17.20
N ARG A 51 -8.24 16.47 -16.71
CA ARG A 51 -8.50 17.78 -17.36
C ARG A 51 -7.29 18.71 -17.39
N ARG A 52 -6.43 18.64 -16.36
CA ARG A 52 -5.26 19.51 -16.22
C ARG A 52 -4.08 19.09 -17.09
N PHE A 53 -3.94 17.78 -17.30
CA PHE A 53 -2.81 17.20 -18.05
C PHE A 53 -3.21 16.73 -19.47
N HIS A 54 -4.49 16.88 -19.89
CA HIS A 54 -5.01 16.44 -21.19
C HIS A 54 -4.71 14.96 -21.49
N VAL A 55 -4.67 14.11 -20.46
CA VAL A 55 -4.40 12.68 -20.56
C VAL A 55 -5.71 11.94 -20.35
N GLU A 56 -6.25 11.33 -21.40
CA GLU A 56 -7.43 10.45 -21.30
C GLU A 56 -7.08 9.24 -20.42
N MET A 57 -7.49 9.27 -19.17
CA MET A 57 -7.34 8.13 -18.27
C MET A 57 -8.52 7.18 -18.47
N GLU A 58 -8.23 5.94 -18.81
CA GLU A 58 -9.27 4.92 -18.97
C GLU A 58 -10.05 4.77 -17.64
N GLU A 59 -11.37 4.91 -17.68
CA GLU A 59 -12.23 4.79 -16.48
C GLU A 59 -11.97 3.48 -15.70
N ARG A 60 -11.49 2.44 -16.37
CA ARG A 60 -11.08 1.17 -15.77
C ARG A 60 -9.92 1.32 -14.79
N VAL A 61 -8.93 2.18 -15.09
CA VAL A 61 -7.76 2.41 -14.20
C VAL A 61 -8.22 3.15 -12.95
N ILE A 62 -9.02 4.20 -13.11
CA ILE A 62 -9.56 4.98 -11.99
C ILE A 62 -10.43 4.10 -11.07
N SER A 63 -11.28 3.26 -11.65
CA SER A 63 -12.14 2.36 -10.87
C SER A 63 -11.37 1.24 -10.17
N LYS A 64 -10.29 0.72 -10.78
CA LYS A 64 -9.41 -0.28 -10.16
C LYS A 64 -8.68 0.26 -8.93
N LEU A 65 -8.34 1.55 -8.90
CA LEU A 65 -7.69 2.20 -7.77
C LEU A 65 -8.69 2.68 -6.69
N ALA A 66 -9.90 3.05 -7.07
CA ALA A 66 -10.91 3.56 -6.14
C ALA A 66 -11.62 2.46 -5.34
N ARG A 67 -11.89 1.30 -5.94
CA ARG A 67 -12.58 0.18 -5.27
C ARG A 67 -11.82 -0.36 -4.04
N PRO A 68 -10.51 -0.56 -4.09
CA PRO A 68 -9.74 -1.04 -2.93
C PRO A 68 -9.81 -0.11 -1.72
N LEU A 69 -9.95 1.21 -1.91
CA LEU A 69 -10.06 2.17 -0.81
C LEU A 69 -11.29 1.92 0.07
N ILE A 70 -12.43 1.59 -0.57
CA ILE A 70 -13.66 1.23 0.16
C ILE A 70 -13.43 -0.05 0.97
N PHE A 71 -12.78 -1.05 0.34
CA PHE A 71 -12.52 -2.34 0.97
C PHE A 71 -11.58 -2.22 2.17
N ILE A 72 -10.51 -1.44 2.07
CA ILE A 72 -9.59 -1.20 3.19
C ILE A 72 -10.29 -0.48 4.33
N LEU A 73 -11.04 0.60 4.06
CA LEU A 73 -11.77 1.31 5.12
C LEU A 73 -12.82 0.42 5.78
N PHE A 74 -13.48 -0.44 5.00
CA PHE A 74 -14.37 -1.47 5.55
C PHE A 74 -13.62 -2.42 6.49
N LEU A 75 -12.46 -2.96 6.08
CA LEU A 75 -11.65 -3.86 6.92
C LEU A 75 -11.14 -3.19 8.19
N ILE A 76 -10.70 -1.94 8.10
CA ILE A 76 -10.29 -1.13 9.28
C ILE A 76 -11.49 -0.96 10.23
N GLY A 77 -12.67 -0.67 9.69
CA GLY A 77 -13.90 -0.56 10.45
C GLY A 77 -14.29 -1.87 11.14
N VAL A 78 -14.22 -2.99 10.44
CA VAL A 78 -14.48 -4.33 11.00
C VAL A 78 -13.48 -4.66 12.11
N ARG A 79 -12.20 -4.37 11.90
CA ARG A 79 -11.17 -4.57 12.93
C ARG A 79 -11.43 -3.74 14.18
N PHE A 80 -11.78 -2.46 14.00
CA PHE A 80 -12.10 -1.56 15.12
C PHE A 80 -13.40 -1.98 15.82
N ALA A 81 -14.43 -2.38 15.07
CA ALA A 81 -15.67 -2.94 15.61
C ALA A 81 -15.41 -4.21 16.43
N GLY A 82 -14.53 -5.11 15.96
CA GLY A 82 -14.12 -6.29 16.69
C GLY A 82 -13.42 -5.97 18.03
N SER A 83 -12.70 -4.86 18.11
CA SER A 83 -12.09 -4.42 19.37
C SER A 83 -13.10 -3.89 20.40
N LEU A 84 -14.23 -3.36 19.93
CA LEU A 84 -15.34 -2.89 20.79
C LEU A 84 -16.20 -4.05 21.32
N LEU A 85 -16.27 -5.14 20.59
CA LEU A 85 -17.03 -6.32 20.95
C LEU A 85 -16.34 -7.12 22.07
N ASN A 86 -16.00 -6.61 23.20
CA ASN A 86 -15.39 -7.30 24.37
C ASN A 86 -15.63 -8.83 24.35
N LEU A 87 -15.03 -9.50 23.33
CA LEU A 87 -15.13 -10.94 23.19
C LEU A 87 -14.53 -11.58 24.44
N PRO A 88 -15.22 -12.52 25.09
CA PRO A 88 -14.73 -13.12 26.32
C PRO A 88 -13.39 -13.80 26.05
N THR A 89 -12.35 -13.34 26.77
CA THR A 89 -11.09 -14.08 26.83
C THR A 89 -11.32 -15.31 27.70
N PRO A 90 -10.86 -16.48 27.29
CA PRO A 90 -10.97 -17.68 28.11
C PRO A 90 -10.28 -17.46 29.45
N ARG A 91 -11.05 -17.53 30.56
CA ARG A 91 -10.50 -17.54 31.92
C ARG A 91 -10.01 -18.93 32.24
N GLY A 92 -8.73 -19.18 32.14
CA GLY A 92 -8.09 -20.45 32.54
C GLY A 92 -6.79 -20.69 31.81
N ASN A 93 -5.89 -21.49 32.41
CA ASN A 93 -4.59 -21.89 31.85
C ASN A 93 -4.66 -22.79 30.60
N GLU A 94 -5.86 -23.02 30.08
CA GLU A 94 -6.11 -23.74 28.83
C GLU A 94 -6.47 -22.76 27.72
N ALA A 95 -5.57 -21.83 27.42
CA ALA A 95 -5.70 -20.92 26.29
C ALA A 95 -5.40 -21.67 24.98
N PHE A 96 -6.29 -22.59 24.61
CA PHE A 96 -6.14 -23.35 23.35
C PHE A 96 -6.33 -22.45 22.11
N PHE A 97 -7.04 -21.32 22.20
CA PHE A 97 -7.26 -20.42 21.06
C PHE A 97 -7.83 -19.08 21.52
N ASP A 98 -7.03 -18.02 21.48
CA ASP A 98 -7.57 -16.66 21.67
C ASP A 98 -8.23 -16.18 20.38
N VAL A 99 -9.56 -16.32 20.31
CA VAL A 99 -10.38 -15.91 19.15
C VAL A 99 -10.14 -14.44 18.81
N ARG A 100 -9.94 -13.58 19.80
CA ARG A 100 -9.70 -12.16 19.60
C ARG A 100 -8.32 -11.90 18.97
N GLU A 101 -7.30 -12.58 19.45
CA GLU A 101 -5.95 -12.46 18.90
C GLU A 101 -5.91 -12.99 17.46
N PHE A 102 -6.53 -14.16 17.22
CA PHE A 102 -6.63 -14.72 15.89
C PHE A 102 -7.38 -13.77 14.93
N PHE A 103 -8.53 -13.23 15.36
CA PHE A 103 -9.30 -12.29 14.56
C PHE A 103 -8.48 -11.03 14.21
N ASN A 104 -7.78 -10.45 15.19
CA ASN A 104 -6.95 -9.27 14.99
C ASN A 104 -5.78 -9.56 14.04
N LYS A 105 -5.06 -10.67 14.23
CA LYS A 105 -3.95 -11.07 13.36
C LYS A 105 -4.43 -11.31 11.92
N THR A 106 -5.56 -12.02 11.77
CA THR A 106 -6.14 -12.28 10.44
C THR A 106 -6.58 -10.99 9.76
N ALA A 107 -7.25 -10.09 10.48
CA ALA A 107 -7.64 -8.78 9.96
C ALA A 107 -6.42 -7.95 9.53
N ASP A 108 -5.35 -7.91 10.33
CA ASP A 108 -4.12 -7.21 10.00
C ASP A 108 -3.47 -7.78 8.72
N VAL A 109 -3.41 -9.10 8.58
CA VAL A 109 -2.87 -9.75 7.36
C VAL A 109 -3.71 -9.38 6.12
N ILE A 110 -5.04 -9.41 6.23
CA ILE A 110 -5.93 -9.05 5.11
C ILE A 110 -5.75 -7.57 4.74
N ILE A 111 -5.60 -6.69 5.73
CA ILE A 111 -5.31 -5.26 5.51
C ILE A 111 -3.99 -5.08 4.76
N ILE A 112 -2.92 -5.76 5.19
CA ILE A 112 -1.61 -5.69 4.54
C ILE A 112 -1.70 -6.20 3.09
N LEU A 113 -2.35 -7.34 2.86
CA LEU A 113 -2.56 -7.89 1.51
C LEU A 113 -3.33 -6.91 0.62
N SER A 114 -4.32 -6.23 1.18
CA SER A 114 -5.10 -5.20 0.47
C SER A 114 -4.23 -4.00 0.09
N PHE A 115 -3.32 -3.56 0.97
CA PHE A 115 -2.35 -2.51 0.66
C PHE A 115 -1.39 -2.95 -0.45
N ILE A 116 -0.80 -4.16 -0.35
CA ILE A 116 0.06 -4.72 -1.40
C ILE A 116 -0.68 -4.68 -2.75
N TRP A 117 -1.92 -5.16 -2.77
CA TRP A 117 -2.72 -5.19 -3.99
C TRP A 117 -2.98 -3.80 -4.58
N ILE A 118 -3.26 -2.79 -3.73
CA ILE A 118 -3.39 -1.39 -4.19
C ILE A 118 -2.09 -0.87 -4.79
N PHE A 119 -0.96 -1.07 -4.09
CA PHE A 119 0.32 -0.57 -4.58
C PHE A 119 0.71 -1.24 -5.90
N LEU A 120 0.48 -2.54 -6.05
CA LEU A 120 0.72 -3.25 -7.32
C LEU A 120 -0.12 -2.67 -8.46
N ASN A 121 -1.43 -2.41 -8.23
CA ASN A 121 -2.30 -1.78 -9.22
C ASN A 121 -1.92 -0.32 -9.49
N ALA A 122 -1.43 0.42 -8.49
CA ALA A 122 -0.93 1.78 -8.66
C ALA A 122 0.32 1.83 -9.56
N VAL A 123 1.23 0.87 -9.41
CA VAL A 123 2.40 0.72 -10.27
C VAL A 123 1.98 0.43 -11.72
N ASP A 124 0.99 -0.46 -11.93
CA ASP A 124 0.46 -0.72 -13.27
C ASP A 124 -0.19 0.53 -13.89
N GLY A 125 -0.97 1.25 -13.09
CA GLY A 125 -1.58 2.52 -13.51
C GLY A 125 -0.53 3.57 -13.89
N ALA A 126 0.53 3.71 -13.09
CA ALA A 126 1.63 4.62 -13.37
C ALA A 126 2.39 4.23 -14.64
N GLN A 127 2.63 2.93 -14.86
CA GLN A 127 3.25 2.43 -16.09
C GLN A 127 2.42 2.85 -17.32
N HIS A 128 1.12 2.57 -17.34
CA HIS A 128 0.25 2.94 -18.45
C HIS A 128 0.20 4.46 -18.69
N LEU A 129 0.26 5.25 -17.61
CA LEU A 129 0.31 6.72 -17.72
C LEU A 129 1.61 7.18 -18.37
N LEU A 130 2.75 6.64 -17.93
CA LEU A 130 4.05 6.96 -18.49
C LEU A 130 4.17 6.52 -19.97
N GLU A 131 3.63 5.36 -20.34
CA GLU A 131 3.59 4.90 -21.72
C GLU A 131 2.82 5.86 -22.63
N ARG A 132 1.73 6.46 -22.12
CA ARG A 132 0.93 7.44 -22.87
C ARG A 132 1.60 8.80 -22.97
N LEU A 133 2.21 9.29 -21.90
CA LEU A 133 2.89 10.59 -21.89
C LEU A 133 4.16 10.59 -22.77
N ALA A 134 4.83 9.47 -22.88
CA ALA A 134 6.10 9.33 -23.62
C ALA A 134 5.90 8.95 -25.10
N ARG A 135 4.84 9.43 -25.77
CA ARG A 135 4.54 9.18 -27.19
C ARG A 135 5.54 9.83 -28.18
N GLN A 136 6.84 9.89 -27.83
CA GLN A 136 7.90 10.39 -28.72
C GLN A 136 8.65 9.24 -29.44
N PRO A 137 9.34 9.53 -30.58
CA PRO A 137 9.74 8.52 -31.57
C PRO A 137 10.77 7.47 -31.13
N ASP A 138 11.44 7.61 -30.00
CA ASP A 138 12.40 6.62 -29.48
C ASP A 138 11.76 5.53 -28.61
N ALA A 139 10.73 4.89 -29.15
CA ALA A 139 9.90 3.90 -28.47
C ALA A 139 10.70 2.67 -27.95
N ARG A 140 11.80 2.28 -28.59
CA ARG A 140 12.51 1.03 -28.26
C ARG A 140 13.07 1.00 -26.85
N VAL A 141 13.72 2.07 -26.40
CA VAL A 141 14.32 2.16 -25.06
C VAL A 141 13.25 2.16 -23.99
N ARG A 142 12.16 2.90 -24.21
CA ARG A 142 11.02 2.97 -23.29
C ARG A 142 10.33 1.62 -23.13
N ASP A 143 10.02 0.95 -24.24
CA ASP A 143 9.26 -0.30 -24.24
C ASP A 143 10.03 -1.46 -23.58
N GLN A 144 11.36 -1.35 -23.48
CA GLN A 144 12.21 -2.34 -22.81
C GLN A 144 12.49 -1.99 -21.35
N LEU A 145 12.78 -0.72 -21.02
CA LEU A 145 13.17 -0.33 -19.66
C LEU A 145 12.01 -0.20 -18.70
N LEU A 146 10.88 0.39 -19.14
CA LEU A 146 9.74 0.64 -18.27
C LEU A 146 9.15 -0.64 -17.62
N PRO A 147 8.97 -1.76 -18.36
CA PRO A 147 8.52 -3.01 -17.74
C PRO A 147 9.52 -3.60 -16.74
N ILE A 148 10.84 -3.38 -16.95
CA ILE A 148 11.87 -3.86 -16.02
C ILE A 148 11.76 -3.08 -14.70
N PHE A 149 11.69 -1.74 -14.75
CA PHE A 149 11.54 -0.90 -13.57
C PHE A 149 10.27 -1.23 -12.79
N THR A 150 9.15 -1.39 -13.48
CA THR A 150 7.88 -1.74 -12.81
C THR A 150 7.93 -3.10 -12.14
N ARG A 151 8.61 -4.09 -12.73
CA ARG A 151 8.82 -5.41 -12.11
C ARG A 151 9.67 -5.29 -10.84
N ILE A 152 10.77 -4.53 -10.87
CA ILE A 152 11.63 -4.31 -9.70
C ILE A 152 10.82 -3.66 -8.58
N VAL A 153 10.07 -2.60 -8.86
CA VAL A 153 9.22 -1.93 -7.86
C VAL A 153 8.19 -2.89 -7.27
N LYS A 154 7.52 -3.71 -8.10
CA LYS A 154 6.57 -4.71 -7.63
C LYS A 154 7.21 -5.76 -6.73
N VAL A 155 8.41 -6.25 -7.07
CA VAL A 155 9.15 -7.20 -6.22
C VAL A 155 9.45 -6.58 -4.87
N VAL A 156 9.91 -5.33 -4.82
CA VAL A 156 10.15 -4.61 -3.55
C VAL A 156 8.87 -4.49 -2.72
N ILE A 157 7.74 -4.11 -3.33
CA ILE A 157 6.45 -4.02 -2.65
C ILE A 157 6.06 -5.36 -2.02
N VAL A 158 6.21 -6.46 -2.76
CA VAL A 158 5.89 -7.80 -2.27
C VAL A 158 6.82 -8.21 -1.12
N ILE A 159 8.13 -7.96 -1.24
CA ILE A 159 9.10 -8.27 -0.18
C ILE A 159 8.75 -7.52 1.10
N VAL A 160 8.51 -6.21 1.03
CA VAL A 160 8.12 -5.39 2.18
C VAL A 160 6.82 -5.89 2.79
N GLY A 161 5.83 -6.21 1.96
CA GLY A 161 4.54 -6.74 2.41
C GLY A 161 4.67 -8.08 3.13
N VAL A 162 5.50 -9.00 2.62
CA VAL A 162 5.76 -10.29 3.27
C VAL A 162 6.43 -10.09 4.63
N ILE A 163 7.41 -9.19 4.73
CA ILE A 163 8.07 -8.88 6.01
C ILE A 163 7.05 -8.32 7.01
N MET A 164 6.15 -7.43 6.58
CA MET A 164 5.09 -6.90 7.45
C MET A 164 4.16 -8.01 7.94
N ILE A 165 3.79 -8.97 7.10
CA ILE A 165 2.95 -10.12 7.49
C ILE A 165 3.67 -10.98 8.53
N ILE A 166 4.94 -11.34 8.28
CA ILE A 166 5.75 -12.15 9.21
C ILE A 166 5.87 -11.43 10.57
N SER A 167 6.10 -10.12 10.56
CA SER A 167 6.15 -9.31 11.79
C SER A 167 4.82 -9.32 12.55
N ARG A 168 3.68 -9.26 11.84
CA ARG A 168 2.33 -9.33 12.45
C ARG A 168 1.99 -10.70 13.02
N MET A 169 2.60 -11.75 12.48
CA MET A 169 2.49 -13.09 13.05
C MET A 169 3.31 -13.28 14.34
N GLY A 170 4.06 -12.25 14.78
CA GLY A 170 4.85 -12.26 16.00
C GLY A 170 6.28 -12.78 15.83
N GLN A 171 6.75 -12.94 14.58
CA GLN A 171 8.12 -13.36 14.29
C GLN A 171 9.06 -12.15 14.29
N ASP A 172 10.29 -12.36 14.77
CA ASP A 172 11.33 -11.30 14.74
C ASP A 172 11.89 -11.16 13.33
N VAL A 173 11.62 -10.03 12.71
CA VAL A 173 12.05 -9.71 11.34
C VAL A 173 13.35 -8.90 11.29
N LYS A 174 13.98 -8.58 12.43
CA LYS A 174 15.17 -7.72 12.48
C LYS A 174 16.32 -8.29 11.64
N ALA A 175 16.57 -9.59 11.74
CA ALA A 175 17.62 -10.25 10.95
C ALA A 175 17.32 -10.20 9.44
N ILE A 176 16.06 -10.36 9.04
CA ILE A 176 15.63 -10.28 7.63
C ILE A 176 15.83 -8.85 7.11
N VAL A 177 15.40 -7.84 7.88
CA VAL A 177 15.54 -6.42 7.51
C VAL A 177 17.04 -6.02 7.45
N ALA A 178 17.85 -6.47 8.43
CA ALA A 178 19.28 -6.23 8.42
C ALA A 178 19.96 -6.86 7.18
N GLY A 179 19.61 -8.11 6.85
CA GLY A 179 20.13 -8.80 5.66
C GLY A 179 19.74 -8.10 4.36
N LEU A 180 18.48 -7.65 4.26
CA LEU A 180 18.03 -6.85 3.11
C LEU A 180 18.74 -5.50 3.04
N GLY A 181 19.04 -4.87 4.17
CA GLY A 181 19.82 -3.63 4.22
C GLY A 181 21.24 -3.82 3.66
N ILE A 182 21.94 -4.87 4.12
CA ILE A 182 23.28 -5.21 3.62
C ILE A 182 23.24 -5.56 2.12
N GLY A 183 22.26 -6.39 1.71
CA GLY A 183 22.04 -6.73 0.30
C GLY A 183 21.73 -5.51 -0.56
N GLY A 184 20.97 -4.55 -0.03
CA GLY A 184 20.67 -3.27 -0.68
C GLY A 184 21.92 -2.41 -0.90
N VAL A 185 22.80 -2.34 0.09
CA VAL A 185 24.10 -1.65 -0.04
C VAL A 185 24.97 -2.32 -1.09
N ALA A 186 25.07 -3.64 -1.09
CA ALA A 186 25.82 -4.37 -2.10
C ALA A 186 25.27 -4.13 -3.51
N LEU A 187 23.95 -4.12 -3.69
CA LEU A 187 23.29 -3.81 -4.95
C LEU A 187 23.54 -2.35 -5.38
N ALA A 188 23.50 -1.41 -4.44
CA ALA A 188 23.78 0.00 -4.72
C ALA A 188 25.23 0.22 -5.20
N LEU A 189 26.20 -0.46 -4.57
CA LEU A 189 27.59 -0.42 -5.00
C LEU A 189 27.79 -1.04 -6.39
N ALA A 190 27.11 -2.17 -6.66
CA ALA A 190 27.16 -2.80 -7.98
C ALA A 190 26.52 -1.92 -9.09
N ALA A 191 25.50 -1.13 -8.75
CA ALA A 191 24.82 -0.22 -9.69
C ALA A 191 25.47 1.18 -9.78
N GLN A 192 26.47 1.48 -8.97
CA GLN A 192 27.03 2.82 -8.80
C GLN A 192 27.48 3.46 -10.13
N GLU A 193 28.18 2.71 -10.97
CA GLU A 193 28.68 3.22 -12.25
C GLU A 193 27.56 3.50 -13.24
N THR A 194 26.56 2.61 -13.29
CA THR A 194 25.35 2.81 -14.11
C THR A 194 24.60 4.08 -13.70
N LEU A 195 24.44 4.31 -12.38
CA LEU A 195 23.82 5.51 -11.85
C LEU A 195 24.64 6.76 -12.16
N LYS A 196 25.96 6.72 -12.04
CA LYS A 196 26.85 7.82 -12.44
C LYS A 196 26.63 8.23 -13.90
N ASN A 197 26.63 7.25 -14.80
CA ASN A 197 26.44 7.49 -16.22
C ASN A 197 25.03 8.04 -16.52
N LEU A 198 24.01 7.53 -15.84
CA LEU A 198 22.65 8.03 -15.95
C LEU A 198 22.55 9.50 -15.50
N PHE A 199 23.10 9.84 -14.34
CA PHE A 199 23.12 11.23 -13.85
C PHE A 199 23.94 12.14 -14.75
N GLY A 200 25.06 11.70 -15.27
CA GLY A 200 25.85 12.44 -16.27
C GLY A 200 25.03 12.75 -17.51
N SER A 201 24.32 11.77 -18.04
CA SER A 201 23.43 11.97 -19.21
C SER A 201 22.31 12.95 -18.93
N ILE A 202 21.68 12.86 -17.73
CA ILE A 202 20.62 13.81 -17.32
C ILE A 202 21.19 15.23 -17.19
N MET A 203 22.40 15.38 -16.63
CA MET A 203 23.04 16.68 -16.45
C MET A 203 23.33 17.35 -17.80
N ILE A 204 23.84 16.59 -18.78
CA ILE A 204 24.05 17.07 -20.14
C ILE A 204 22.73 17.53 -20.78
N LEU A 205 21.63 16.79 -20.53
CA LEU A 205 20.32 17.12 -21.08
C LEU A 205 19.71 18.40 -20.44
N VAL A 206 19.94 18.59 -19.14
CA VAL A 206 19.39 19.73 -18.37
C VAL A 206 20.21 21.01 -18.59
N ASP A 207 21.53 20.92 -18.42
CA ASP A 207 22.42 22.09 -18.47
C ASP A 207 22.79 22.45 -19.91
N LYS A 208 22.67 21.52 -20.86
CA LYS A 208 22.97 21.70 -22.28
C LYS A 208 24.33 22.38 -22.52
N PRO A 209 25.41 21.89 -21.91
CA PRO A 209 26.74 22.48 -22.08
C PRO A 209 27.22 22.46 -23.54
N PHE A 210 26.67 21.53 -24.35
CA PHE A 210 26.83 21.45 -25.81
C PHE A 210 25.57 20.85 -26.43
N GLN A 211 25.35 21.09 -27.70
CA GLN A 211 24.16 20.63 -28.44
C GLN A 211 24.61 19.84 -29.70
N VAL A 212 23.67 19.09 -30.28
CA VAL A 212 23.92 18.37 -31.52
C VAL A 212 24.29 19.37 -32.62
N GLY A 213 25.50 19.21 -33.18
CA GLY A 213 26.08 20.14 -34.16
C GLY A 213 27.21 21.01 -33.64
N ASP A 214 27.43 21.05 -32.31
CA ASP A 214 28.56 21.77 -31.72
C ASP A 214 29.88 21.02 -31.92
N TRP A 215 30.92 21.76 -32.19
CA TRP A 215 32.27 21.22 -32.21
C TRP A 215 32.84 21.22 -30.79
N ILE A 216 33.11 20.04 -30.25
CA ILE A 216 33.57 19.90 -28.85
C ILE A 216 34.95 19.21 -28.83
N THR A 217 35.81 19.64 -27.89
CA THR A 217 37.10 19.01 -27.61
C THR A 217 36.99 18.22 -26.29
N ALA A 218 37.20 16.92 -26.34
CA ALA A 218 37.16 16.05 -25.17
C ALA A 218 38.58 15.50 -24.89
N GLY A 219 39.26 16.09 -23.91
CA GLY A 219 40.65 15.72 -23.60
C GLY A 219 41.61 16.05 -24.75
N ASN A 220 42.34 15.06 -25.25
CA ASN A 220 43.26 15.21 -26.37
C ASN A 220 42.68 14.72 -27.72
N THR A 221 41.42 14.43 -27.79
CA THR A 221 40.70 13.99 -28.99
C THR A 221 39.71 15.08 -29.42
N GLU A 222 39.85 15.49 -30.69
CA GLU A 222 38.90 16.39 -31.36
C GLU A 222 37.77 15.58 -32.01
#